data_d995f6a3a5f6c6c2147140089d015bcb
#
_entry.id   d995f6a3a5f6c6c2147140089d015bcb
#
_cell.length_a   1.000
_cell.length_b   1.000
_cell.length_c   1.000
_cell.angle_alpha   90.00
_cell.angle_beta   90.00
_cell.angle_gamma   90.00
#
_symmetry.space_group_name_H-M   'P 1'
#
loop_
_entity.id
_entity.type
_entity.pdbx_description
1 polymer ?
#
loop_
_entity_poly.entity_id
_entity_poly.type
_entity_poly.pdbx_seq_one_letter_code
_entity_poly.pdbx_strand_id
1 'polypeptide(L)'
;MTEQRAKRLLITRVREQARDIRSFDLMPEAAGDTHGVAFIPGQVAVLRVGEEQPAYFAFAGAPEDRELEILVKRTIGASVALFDLKEGDHVDLVDVAGHGFDLSQLTGRDLVLVGMGTGVAPLRSVVRHVLKRKGDFGQLTVLYGARTPDDFCYRDETDGWEDSGVELRQVISRPGEHDWSGPTGYVQSLLDHVLPQLKSPVALVCGSREMIAQTRERLQRMGFAPEAILTNY
;
A
#
# COMPACT_ATOMS: atom_id res chain seq x y z
N MET A 1 -22.85 -22.26 -6.25
CA MET A 1 -21.94 -21.10 -6.18
C MET A 1 -22.83 -19.89 -6.40
N THR A 2 -23.12 -19.12 -5.35
CA THR A 2 -23.90 -17.88 -5.45
C THR A 2 -23.03 -16.87 -6.20
N GLU A 3 -23.43 -16.44 -7.38
CA GLU A 3 -22.81 -15.31 -8.08
C GLU A 3 -22.87 -14.11 -7.12
N GLN A 4 -21.73 -13.75 -6.56
CA GLN A 4 -21.62 -12.56 -5.74
C GLN A 4 -21.81 -11.36 -6.67
N ARG A 5 -22.95 -10.69 -6.56
CA ARG A 5 -23.33 -9.57 -7.42
C ARG A 5 -22.30 -8.46 -7.23
N ALA A 6 -21.64 -8.04 -8.31
CA ALA A 6 -20.67 -6.94 -8.27
C ALA A 6 -21.30 -5.71 -7.58
N LYS A 7 -20.53 -5.08 -6.69
CA LYS A 7 -20.93 -3.84 -6.03
C LYS A 7 -20.53 -2.65 -6.87
N ARG A 8 -21.48 -1.80 -7.23
CA ARG A 8 -21.20 -0.56 -7.93
C ARG A 8 -20.67 0.49 -6.96
N LEU A 9 -19.52 1.07 -7.29
CA LEU A 9 -18.84 2.10 -6.50
C LEU A 9 -18.79 3.41 -7.27
N LEU A 10 -19.14 4.50 -6.60
CA LEU A 10 -19.00 5.87 -7.08
C LEU A 10 -17.57 6.34 -6.82
N ILE A 11 -16.93 6.96 -7.80
CA ILE A 11 -15.67 7.70 -7.62
C ILE A 11 -15.99 9.04 -6.98
N THR A 12 -15.58 9.24 -5.74
CA THR A 12 -15.85 10.47 -4.98
C THR A 12 -14.72 11.47 -5.09
N ARG A 13 -13.49 11.00 -5.36
CA ARG A 13 -12.32 11.87 -5.54
C ARG A 13 -11.24 11.19 -6.37
N VAL A 14 -10.53 11.98 -7.17
CA VAL A 14 -9.35 11.59 -7.93
C VAL A 14 -8.19 12.53 -7.61
N ARG A 15 -7.00 11.98 -7.31
CA ARG A 15 -5.81 12.78 -7.01
C ARG A 15 -4.60 12.26 -7.79
N GLU A 16 -3.84 13.17 -8.38
CA GLU A 16 -2.50 12.85 -8.92
C GLU A 16 -1.55 12.55 -7.76
N GLN A 17 -0.84 11.43 -7.85
CA GLN A 17 0.14 11.03 -6.83
C GLN A 17 1.57 11.12 -7.34
N ALA A 18 1.80 10.66 -8.56
CA ALA A 18 3.08 10.72 -9.25
C ALA A 18 2.82 10.61 -10.76
N ARG A 19 3.88 10.63 -11.59
CA ARG A 19 3.74 10.44 -13.04
C ARG A 19 3.03 9.11 -13.34
N ASP A 20 1.92 9.19 -14.07
CA ASP A 20 1.06 8.05 -14.43
C ASP A 20 0.54 7.25 -13.22
N ILE A 21 0.41 7.91 -12.05
CA ILE A 21 -0.15 7.29 -10.83
C ILE A 21 -1.19 8.23 -10.22
N ARG A 22 -2.40 7.70 -10.01
CA ARG A 22 -3.53 8.38 -9.37
C ARG A 22 -4.07 7.56 -8.20
N SER A 23 -4.57 8.23 -7.17
CA SER A 23 -5.44 7.61 -6.19
C SER A 23 -6.90 7.95 -6.48
N PHE A 24 -7.78 6.98 -6.17
CA PHE A 24 -9.22 7.09 -6.33
C PHE A 24 -9.89 6.76 -5.00
N ASP A 25 -10.74 7.67 -4.51
CA ASP A 25 -11.64 7.39 -3.39
C ASP A 25 -12.94 6.87 -3.95
N LEU A 26 -13.44 5.77 -3.37
CA LEU A 26 -14.58 5.01 -3.86
C LEU A 26 -15.60 4.79 -2.75
N MET A 27 -16.88 4.94 -3.05
CA MET A 27 -17.96 4.72 -2.11
C MET A 27 -19.07 3.85 -2.72
N PRO A 28 -19.65 2.87 -1.99
CA PRO A 28 -20.82 2.14 -2.48
C PRO A 28 -21.96 3.08 -2.83
N GLU A 29 -22.57 2.90 -3.99
CA GLU A 29 -23.65 3.77 -4.49
C GLU A 29 -24.96 3.60 -3.70
N ALA A 30 -25.23 2.40 -3.18
CA ALA A 30 -26.47 2.11 -2.49
C ALA A 30 -26.47 2.65 -1.06
N ALA A 31 -27.33 3.59 -0.76
CA ALA A 31 -27.55 4.18 0.58
C ALA A 31 -27.98 3.19 1.68
N GLY A 32 -28.22 1.91 1.34
CA GLY A 32 -28.58 0.83 2.27
C GLY A 32 -27.45 -0.16 2.56
N ASP A 33 -26.31 -0.07 1.88
CA ASP A 33 -25.14 -0.93 2.10
C ASP A 33 -24.28 -0.34 3.21
N THR A 34 -24.87 -0.27 4.43
CA THR A 34 -24.21 0.21 5.67
C THR A 34 -23.07 -0.69 6.12
N HIS A 35 -22.97 -1.88 5.53
CA HIS A 35 -21.83 -2.76 5.70
C HIS A 35 -20.88 -2.52 4.51
N GLY A 36 -19.95 -1.61 4.68
CA GLY A 36 -18.92 -1.32 3.68
C GLY A 36 -18.22 -2.59 3.14
N VAL A 37 -17.34 -2.41 2.20
CA VAL A 37 -16.49 -3.50 1.70
C VAL A 37 -15.54 -3.92 2.80
N ALA A 38 -15.70 -5.13 3.33
CA ALA A 38 -14.78 -5.68 4.32
C ALA A 38 -13.48 -6.12 3.64
N PHE A 39 -12.36 -5.65 4.14
CA PHE A 39 -11.04 -6.08 3.73
C PHE A 39 -10.07 -5.96 4.92
N ILE A 40 -8.89 -6.55 4.82
CA ILE A 40 -7.77 -6.32 5.73
C ILE A 40 -6.63 -5.60 5.00
N PRO A 41 -5.77 -4.84 5.72
CA PRO A 41 -4.65 -4.15 5.10
C PRO A 41 -3.81 -5.08 4.22
N GLY A 42 -3.44 -4.63 3.03
CA GLY A 42 -2.67 -5.43 2.08
C GLY A 42 -3.50 -6.18 1.04
N GLN A 43 -4.80 -6.34 1.22
CA GLN A 43 -5.68 -6.90 0.19
C GLN A 43 -5.87 -5.95 -0.99
N VAL A 44 -6.44 -6.48 -2.07
CA VAL A 44 -6.68 -5.77 -3.32
C VAL A 44 -8.15 -5.79 -3.70
N ALA A 45 -8.65 -4.70 -4.26
CA ALA A 45 -9.92 -4.64 -4.95
C ALA A 45 -9.77 -5.26 -6.34
N VAL A 46 -10.68 -6.15 -6.72
CA VAL A 46 -10.84 -6.64 -8.08
C VAL A 46 -11.89 -5.77 -8.75
N LEU A 47 -11.48 -4.83 -9.58
CA LEU A 47 -12.36 -3.86 -10.22
C LEU A 47 -12.54 -4.16 -11.70
N ARG A 48 -13.78 -4.01 -12.16
CA ARG A 48 -14.15 -3.97 -13.58
C ARG A 48 -14.51 -2.54 -13.96
N VAL A 49 -13.98 -2.07 -15.09
CA VAL A 49 -14.25 -0.75 -15.66
C VAL A 49 -14.89 -0.95 -17.02
N GLY A 50 -16.17 -0.64 -17.14
CA GLY A 50 -16.93 -0.87 -18.39
C GLY A 50 -16.87 -2.33 -18.84
N GLU A 51 -16.41 -2.56 -20.07
CA GLU A 51 -16.29 -3.89 -20.67
C GLU A 51 -14.89 -4.53 -20.49
N GLU A 52 -13.97 -3.84 -19.80
CA GLU A 52 -12.62 -4.34 -19.57
C GLU A 52 -12.63 -5.59 -18.65
N GLN A 53 -11.64 -6.45 -18.82
CA GLN A 53 -11.42 -7.55 -17.89
C GLN A 53 -11.08 -7.01 -16.49
N PRO A 54 -11.62 -7.62 -15.42
CA PRO A 54 -11.33 -7.21 -14.07
C PRO A 54 -9.81 -7.19 -13.77
N ALA A 55 -9.37 -6.19 -13.04
CA ALA A 55 -7.97 -6.04 -12.64
C ALA A 55 -7.84 -5.76 -11.14
N TYR A 56 -6.63 -5.97 -10.63
CA TYR A 56 -6.30 -5.91 -9.21
C TYR A 56 -5.69 -4.57 -8.85
N PHE A 57 -6.27 -3.88 -7.86
CA PHE A 57 -5.81 -2.59 -7.36
C PHE A 57 -5.68 -2.63 -5.85
N ALA A 58 -4.49 -2.31 -5.33
CA ALA A 58 -4.25 -2.36 -3.90
C ALA A 58 -5.07 -1.30 -3.16
N PHE A 59 -5.71 -1.71 -2.04
CA PHE A 59 -6.29 -0.75 -1.11
C PHE A 59 -5.17 0.06 -0.45
N ALA A 60 -5.35 1.38 -0.42
CA ALA A 60 -4.44 2.33 0.19
C ALA A 60 -5.02 2.99 1.46
N GLY A 61 -6.34 2.95 1.63
CA GLY A 61 -7.05 3.35 2.84
C GLY A 61 -7.04 2.27 3.92
N ALA A 62 -7.39 2.62 5.15
CA ALA A 62 -7.61 1.64 6.22
C ALA A 62 -8.99 0.99 6.09
N PRO A 63 -9.18 -0.26 6.59
CA PRO A 63 -10.51 -0.90 6.63
C PRO A 63 -11.57 -0.11 7.36
N GLU A 64 -11.15 0.73 8.31
CA GLU A 64 -12.04 1.59 9.13
C GLU A 64 -12.36 2.93 8.46
N ASP A 65 -11.77 3.24 7.31
CA ASP A 65 -12.07 4.46 6.57
C ASP A 65 -13.48 4.36 5.97
N ARG A 66 -14.14 5.51 5.89
CA ARG A 66 -15.50 5.59 5.32
C ARG A 66 -15.52 5.28 3.83
N GLU A 67 -14.47 5.70 3.15
CA GLU A 67 -14.27 5.52 1.71
C GLU A 67 -13.14 4.52 1.47
N LEU A 68 -13.29 3.71 0.46
CA LEU A 68 -12.21 2.88 -0.03
C LEU A 68 -11.24 3.77 -0.81
N GLU A 69 -9.97 3.58 -0.64
CA GLU A 69 -8.98 4.24 -1.48
C GLU A 69 -8.11 3.20 -2.18
N ILE A 70 -7.89 3.40 -3.48
CA ILE A 70 -6.98 2.58 -4.29
C ILE A 70 -5.94 3.45 -4.95
N LEU A 71 -4.76 2.88 -5.21
CA LEU A 71 -3.68 3.52 -5.96
C LEU A 71 -3.50 2.81 -7.30
N VAL A 72 -3.58 3.57 -8.38
CA VAL A 72 -3.60 3.07 -9.75
C VAL A 72 -2.42 3.63 -10.53
N LYS A 73 -1.61 2.74 -11.09
CA LYS A 73 -0.60 3.10 -12.08
C LYS A 73 -1.17 2.82 -13.47
N ARG A 74 -1.11 3.80 -14.36
CA ARG A 74 -1.50 3.65 -15.76
C ARG A 74 -0.53 2.70 -16.47
N THR A 75 -1.04 1.56 -16.92
CA THR A 75 -0.26 0.53 -17.64
C THR A 75 -0.99 0.03 -18.87
N ILE A 76 -1.90 -0.93 -18.73
CA ILE A 76 -2.69 -1.54 -19.80
C ILE A 76 -4.11 -1.90 -19.30
N GLY A 77 -5.06 -2.09 -20.22
CA GLY A 77 -6.42 -2.60 -19.93
C GLY A 77 -7.13 -1.75 -18.89
N ALA A 78 -7.76 -2.38 -17.91
CA ALA A 78 -8.59 -1.72 -16.89
C ALA A 78 -7.86 -0.56 -16.16
N SER A 79 -6.52 -0.59 -16.02
CA SER A 79 -5.79 0.52 -15.40
C SER A 79 -5.78 1.77 -16.27
N VAL A 80 -5.80 1.64 -17.59
CA VAL A 80 -5.94 2.78 -18.52
C VAL A 80 -7.36 3.30 -18.48
N ALA A 81 -8.36 2.41 -18.59
CA ALA A 81 -9.77 2.77 -18.53
C ALA A 81 -10.10 3.49 -17.21
N LEU A 82 -9.62 2.97 -16.08
CA LEU A 82 -9.82 3.60 -14.77
C LEU A 82 -9.14 4.99 -14.69
N PHE A 83 -7.98 5.12 -15.31
CA PHE A 83 -7.23 6.40 -15.31
C PHE A 83 -7.95 7.52 -16.07
N ASP A 84 -8.81 7.17 -17.01
CA ASP A 84 -9.61 8.13 -17.81
C ASP A 84 -10.92 8.52 -17.10
N LEU A 85 -11.29 7.85 -16.00
CA LEU A 85 -12.45 8.19 -15.17
C LEU A 85 -12.19 9.40 -14.27
N LYS A 86 -13.29 10.02 -13.85
CA LYS A 86 -13.31 11.23 -13.01
C LYS A 86 -14.32 11.10 -11.87
N GLU A 87 -14.33 12.06 -10.99
CA GLU A 87 -15.33 12.18 -9.92
C GLU A 87 -16.75 12.17 -10.51
N GLY A 88 -17.62 11.38 -9.91
CA GLY A 88 -18.98 11.11 -10.38
C GLY A 88 -19.11 9.89 -11.29
N ASP A 89 -18.02 9.36 -11.82
CA ASP A 89 -18.04 8.12 -12.58
C ASP A 89 -18.12 6.89 -11.64
N HIS A 90 -18.32 5.70 -12.23
CA HIS A 90 -18.53 4.47 -11.47
C HIS A 90 -17.61 3.34 -11.93
N VAL A 91 -17.33 2.45 -11.00
CA VAL A 91 -16.63 1.19 -11.24
C VAL A 91 -17.36 0.05 -10.53
N ASP A 92 -17.20 -1.18 -10.99
CA ASP A 92 -17.76 -2.35 -10.34
C ASP A 92 -16.70 -3.07 -9.50
N LEU A 93 -16.91 -3.20 -8.20
CA LEU A 93 -16.14 -4.10 -7.35
C LEU A 93 -16.68 -5.52 -7.53
N VAL A 94 -15.88 -6.36 -8.13
CA VAL A 94 -16.23 -7.77 -8.41
C VAL A 94 -15.88 -8.65 -7.22
N ASP A 95 -14.72 -8.38 -6.57
CA ASP A 95 -14.21 -9.18 -5.46
C ASP A 95 -13.19 -8.40 -4.64
N VAL A 96 -12.86 -8.93 -3.46
CA VAL A 96 -11.70 -8.55 -2.64
C VAL A 96 -10.77 -9.76 -2.59
N ALA A 97 -9.54 -9.61 -3.02
CA ALA A 97 -8.59 -10.71 -3.18
C ALA A 97 -7.27 -10.49 -2.44
N GLY A 98 -6.46 -11.55 -2.38
CA GLY A 98 -5.17 -11.55 -1.69
C GLY A 98 -5.28 -11.94 -0.22
N HIS A 99 -4.16 -12.38 0.37
CA HIS A 99 -4.12 -12.75 1.79
C HIS A 99 -4.12 -11.53 2.71
N GLY A 100 -3.60 -10.39 2.22
CA GLY A 100 -3.40 -9.21 3.06
C GLY A 100 -2.38 -9.46 4.18
N PHE A 101 -2.41 -8.58 5.19
CA PHE A 101 -1.61 -8.71 6.41
C PHE A 101 -2.53 -8.86 7.62
N ASP A 102 -2.58 -10.07 8.20
CA ASP A 102 -3.31 -10.28 9.47
C ASP A 102 -2.53 -9.66 10.62
N LEU A 103 -2.86 -8.41 10.92
CA LEU A 103 -2.20 -7.64 11.98
C LEU A 103 -2.63 -8.08 13.39
N SER A 104 -3.71 -8.87 13.54
CA SER A 104 -4.19 -9.32 14.85
C SER A 104 -3.17 -10.19 15.59
N GLN A 105 -2.33 -10.90 14.85
CA GLN A 105 -1.26 -11.75 15.37
C GLN A 105 0.04 -11.00 15.67
N LEU A 106 0.09 -9.70 15.39
CA LEU A 106 1.31 -8.87 15.47
C LEU A 106 1.27 -7.86 16.63
N THR A 107 0.30 -7.97 17.52
CA THR A 107 0.18 -7.11 18.71
C THR A 107 1.49 -7.11 19.52
N GLY A 108 1.96 -5.94 19.91
CA GLY A 108 3.21 -5.72 20.65
C GLY A 108 4.50 -5.87 19.83
N ARG A 109 4.40 -6.21 18.53
CA ARG A 109 5.57 -6.36 17.66
C ARG A 109 5.95 -5.01 17.03
N ASP A 110 7.24 -4.85 16.75
CA ASP A 110 7.72 -3.77 15.88
C ASP A 110 7.44 -4.14 14.42
N LEU A 111 6.93 -3.19 13.65
CA LEU A 111 6.55 -3.41 12.25
C LEU A 111 7.52 -2.67 11.31
N VAL A 112 8.13 -3.41 10.39
CA VAL A 112 8.98 -2.86 9.33
C VAL A 112 8.30 -3.07 7.99
N LEU A 113 7.79 -1.99 7.42
CA LEU A 113 7.09 -1.99 6.16
C LEU A 113 8.08 -1.66 5.05
N VAL A 114 8.26 -2.57 4.10
CA VAL A 114 9.24 -2.42 3.01
C VAL A 114 8.53 -2.41 1.67
N GLY A 115 8.61 -1.29 0.96
CA GLY A 115 7.91 -1.16 -0.32
C GLY A 115 8.57 -0.26 -1.33
N MET A 116 8.13 -0.38 -2.59
CA MET A 116 8.57 0.48 -3.68
C MET A 116 7.42 0.84 -4.62
N GLY A 117 7.49 2.06 -5.20
CA GLY A 117 6.50 2.53 -6.16
C GLY A 117 5.07 2.39 -5.62
N THR A 118 4.15 1.80 -6.40
CA THR A 118 2.76 1.59 -5.96
C THR A 118 2.60 0.55 -4.85
N GLY A 119 3.64 -0.21 -4.51
CA GLY A 119 3.66 -1.07 -3.31
C GLY A 119 3.53 -0.29 -2.01
N VAL A 120 3.61 1.04 -2.04
CA VAL A 120 3.29 1.89 -0.89
C VAL A 120 1.80 1.81 -0.51
N ALA A 121 0.88 1.54 -1.43
CA ALA A 121 -0.55 1.53 -1.17
C ALA A 121 -0.96 0.54 -0.06
N PRO A 122 -0.65 -0.79 -0.17
CA PRO A 122 -0.96 -1.73 0.90
C PRO A 122 -0.22 -1.42 2.20
N LEU A 123 0.99 -0.83 2.14
CA LEU A 123 1.72 -0.42 3.34
C LEU A 123 1.08 0.79 4.01
N ARG A 124 0.61 1.76 3.23
CA ARG A 124 -0.15 2.90 3.75
C ARG A 124 -1.45 2.44 4.42
N SER A 125 -2.13 1.44 3.85
CA SER A 125 -3.30 0.81 4.49
C SER A 125 -2.95 0.28 5.89
N VAL A 126 -1.79 -0.38 6.04
CA VAL A 126 -1.27 -0.82 7.35
C VAL A 126 -0.99 0.36 8.26
N VAL A 127 -0.25 1.38 7.79
CA VAL A 127 0.07 2.58 8.58
C VAL A 127 -1.20 3.22 9.13
N ARG A 128 -2.19 3.48 8.28
CA ARG A 128 -3.46 4.11 8.67
C ARG A 128 -4.26 3.27 9.67
N HIS A 129 -4.25 1.95 9.51
CA HIS A 129 -4.88 1.02 10.45
C HIS A 129 -4.19 1.03 11.82
N VAL A 130 -2.85 0.95 11.85
CA VAL A 130 -2.04 0.95 13.07
C VAL A 130 -2.18 2.28 13.82
N LEU A 131 -2.15 3.41 13.12
CA LEU A 131 -2.30 4.74 13.74
C LEU A 131 -3.65 4.94 14.44
N LYS A 132 -4.72 4.26 13.99
CA LYS A 132 -6.02 4.25 14.67
C LYS A 132 -6.03 3.38 15.93
N ARG A 133 -5.02 2.55 16.12
CA ARG A 133 -4.87 1.56 17.20
C ARG A 133 -3.56 1.79 17.96
N LYS A 134 -3.27 3.06 18.28
CA LYS A 134 -2.06 3.44 19.03
C LYS A 134 -1.98 2.66 20.34
N GLY A 135 -0.86 1.97 20.51
CA GLY A 135 -0.58 1.16 21.70
C GLY A 135 -0.72 -0.35 21.48
N ASP A 136 -1.37 -0.82 20.39
CA ASP A 136 -1.44 -2.24 20.09
C ASP A 136 -0.14 -2.78 19.47
N PHE A 137 0.69 -1.91 18.90
CA PHE A 137 1.92 -2.26 18.21
C PHE A 137 3.12 -1.53 18.80
N GLY A 138 4.32 -2.06 18.56
CA GLY A 138 5.58 -1.42 18.88
C GLY A 138 5.93 -0.30 17.89
N GLN A 139 7.21 -0.15 17.59
CA GLN A 139 7.69 0.84 16.63
C GLN A 139 7.19 0.51 15.22
N LEU A 140 6.74 1.55 14.50
CA LEU A 140 6.32 1.46 13.11
C LEU A 140 7.33 2.18 12.22
N THR A 141 8.01 1.42 11.35
CA THR A 141 9.02 1.93 10.43
C THR A 141 8.64 1.61 9.00
N VAL A 142 8.66 2.61 8.13
CA VAL A 142 8.39 2.46 6.68
C VAL A 142 9.66 2.73 5.89
N LEU A 143 10.07 1.74 5.11
CA LEU A 143 11.17 1.83 4.14
C LEU A 143 10.55 1.94 2.74
N TYR A 144 10.69 3.10 2.11
CA TYR A 144 10.02 3.38 0.85
C TYR A 144 11.02 3.73 -0.25
N GLY A 145 11.04 2.90 -1.30
CA GLY A 145 11.90 3.09 -2.47
C GLY A 145 11.15 3.66 -3.67
N ALA A 146 11.79 4.58 -4.38
CA ALA A 146 11.33 5.11 -5.65
C ALA A 146 12.46 5.15 -6.69
N ARG A 147 12.16 5.52 -7.93
CA ARG A 147 13.21 5.75 -8.95
C ARG A 147 13.82 7.13 -8.78
N THR A 148 12.96 8.12 -8.68
CA THR A 148 13.31 9.54 -8.51
C THR A 148 12.47 10.13 -7.38
N PRO A 149 12.78 11.32 -6.86
CA PRO A 149 11.95 11.97 -5.83
C PRO A 149 10.49 12.19 -6.28
N ASP A 150 10.26 12.42 -7.58
CA ASP A 150 8.93 12.67 -8.14
C ASP A 150 8.08 11.41 -8.28
N ASP A 151 8.66 10.23 -8.08
CA ASP A 151 7.94 8.96 -8.11
C ASP A 151 7.39 8.55 -6.73
N PHE A 152 7.65 9.30 -5.66
CA PHE A 152 7.03 9.07 -4.36
C PHE A 152 5.56 9.50 -4.38
N CYS A 153 4.69 8.57 -3.98
CA CYS A 153 3.27 8.84 -3.79
C CYS A 153 2.98 9.28 -2.36
N TYR A 154 1.85 9.97 -2.15
CA TYR A 154 1.36 10.41 -0.83
C TYR A 154 2.32 11.35 -0.09
N ARG A 155 3.06 12.19 -0.80
CA ARG A 155 4.07 13.07 -0.19
C ARG A 155 3.48 13.93 0.92
N ASP A 156 2.34 14.59 0.68
CA ASP A 156 1.67 15.45 1.68
C ASP A 156 1.32 14.70 2.97
N GLU A 157 1.05 13.39 2.89
CA GLU A 157 0.76 12.57 4.06
C GLU A 157 2.04 12.03 4.71
N THR A 158 3.00 11.59 3.90
CA THR A 158 4.26 11.00 4.40
C THR A 158 5.11 12.00 5.16
N ASP A 159 5.04 13.28 4.81
CA ASP A 159 5.74 14.37 5.53
C ASP A 159 5.22 14.51 6.98
N GLY A 160 3.97 14.14 7.27
CA GLY A 160 3.39 14.14 8.61
C GLY A 160 3.51 12.83 9.39
N TRP A 161 4.12 11.79 8.81
CA TRP A 161 4.20 10.48 9.47
C TRP A 161 5.11 10.49 10.69
N GLU A 162 6.23 11.21 10.66
CA GLU A 162 7.15 11.32 11.80
C GLU A 162 6.45 11.96 13.01
N ASP A 163 5.66 13.01 12.81
CA ASP A 163 4.85 13.64 13.85
C ASP A 163 3.82 12.69 14.46
N SER A 164 3.41 11.70 13.67
CA SER A 164 2.47 10.65 14.09
C SER A 164 3.13 9.46 14.78
N GLY A 165 4.49 9.44 14.84
CA GLY A 165 5.28 8.37 15.45
C GLY A 165 5.63 7.23 14.47
N VAL A 166 5.54 7.47 13.17
CA VAL A 166 5.98 6.55 12.12
C VAL A 166 7.36 6.96 11.64
N GLU A 167 8.34 6.11 11.77
CA GLU A 167 9.66 6.35 11.20
C GLU A 167 9.62 6.10 9.68
N LEU A 168 9.88 7.13 8.87
CA LEU A 168 9.96 7.02 7.43
C LEU A 168 11.41 7.10 6.94
N ARG A 169 11.84 6.12 6.15
CA ARG A 169 13.12 6.14 5.44
C ARG A 169 12.88 5.98 3.95
N GLN A 170 13.32 6.94 3.19
CA GLN A 170 13.17 6.97 1.74
C GLN A 170 14.50 6.77 1.03
N VAL A 171 14.48 6.13 -0.14
CA VAL A 171 15.65 5.93 -0.99
C VAL A 171 15.25 6.00 -2.45
N ILE A 172 16.12 6.57 -3.28
CA ILE A 172 15.91 6.60 -4.74
C ILE A 172 16.99 5.81 -5.47
N SER A 173 16.60 5.13 -6.55
CA SER A 173 17.54 4.32 -7.34
C SER A 173 18.13 5.05 -8.54
N ARG A 174 17.60 6.21 -8.91
CA ARG A 174 18.03 7.03 -10.06
C ARG A 174 18.09 8.50 -9.67
N PRO A 175 19.13 8.92 -8.93
CA PRO A 175 19.23 10.31 -8.46
C PRO A 175 19.32 11.31 -9.61
N GLY A 176 20.06 10.99 -10.71
CA GLY A 176 20.22 11.90 -11.83
C GLY A 176 20.63 13.30 -11.39
N GLU A 177 19.99 14.32 -11.99
CA GLU A 177 20.16 15.74 -11.65
C GLU A 177 19.09 16.26 -10.69
N HIS A 178 18.33 15.36 -10.04
CA HIS A 178 17.31 15.74 -9.05
C HIS A 178 17.96 16.27 -7.78
N ASP A 179 17.33 17.27 -7.16
CA ASP A 179 17.70 17.75 -5.83
C ASP A 179 17.28 16.70 -4.78
N TRP A 180 18.19 15.80 -4.46
CA TRP A 180 18.00 14.71 -3.52
C TRP A 180 19.20 14.57 -2.60
N SER A 181 19.00 14.86 -1.31
CA SER A 181 20.01 14.75 -0.26
C SER A 181 19.96 13.44 0.52
N GLY A 182 18.95 12.61 0.29
CA GLY A 182 18.75 11.33 0.95
C GLY A 182 19.61 10.18 0.38
N PRO A 183 19.45 8.97 0.92
CA PRO A 183 20.16 7.77 0.44
C PRO A 183 19.84 7.45 -1.02
N THR A 184 20.80 6.82 -1.70
CA THR A 184 20.65 6.31 -3.06
C THR A 184 20.86 4.80 -3.10
N GLY A 185 20.10 4.11 -3.96
CA GLY A 185 20.12 2.65 -4.09
C GLY A 185 18.73 2.03 -4.06
N TYR A 186 18.65 0.80 -3.59
CA TYR A 186 17.41 0.05 -3.50
C TYR A 186 16.91 -0.03 -2.06
N VAL A 187 15.59 -0.14 -1.88
CA VAL A 187 14.94 -0.06 -0.56
C VAL A 187 15.48 -1.07 0.45
N GLN A 188 15.87 -2.26 0.03
CA GLN A 188 16.43 -3.28 0.92
C GLN A 188 17.79 -2.90 1.53
N SER A 189 18.49 -1.89 0.99
CA SER A 189 19.73 -1.39 1.60
C SER A 189 19.49 -0.63 2.90
N LEU A 190 18.28 -0.11 3.12
CA LEU A 190 17.92 0.61 4.34
C LEU A 190 17.77 -0.29 5.56
N LEU A 191 17.57 -1.60 5.37
CA LEU A 191 17.36 -2.56 6.45
C LEU A 191 18.49 -2.57 7.47
N ASP A 192 19.75 -2.46 7.02
CA ASP A 192 20.93 -2.51 7.91
C ASP A 192 20.98 -1.36 8.92
N HIS A 193 20.33 -0.24 8.59
CA HIS A 193 20.34 0.96 9.42
C HIS A 193 19.18 0.98 10.44
N VAL A 194 18.12 0.22 10.19
CA VAL A 194 16.88 0.27 10.98
C VAL A 194 16.78 -0.92 11.92
N LEU A 195 17.01 -2.14 11.42
CA LEU A 195 16.76 -3.37 12.17
C LEU A 195 17.50 -3.51 13.50
N PRO A 196 18.77 -3.04 13.65
CA PRO A 196 19.49 -3.15 14.92
C PRO A 196 18.81 -2.43 16.10
N GLN A 197 17.90 -1.51 15.83
CA GLN A 197 17.23 -0.69 16.84
C GLN A 197 15.89 -1.32 17.30
N LEU A 198 15.40 -2.35 16.62
CA LEU A 198 14.10 -2.98 16.86
C LEU A 198 14.24 -4.21 17.75
N LYS A 199 13.22 -4.46 18.59
CA LYS A 199 13.26 -5.54 19.59
C LYS A 199 12.65 -6.84 19.12
N SER A 200 11.59 -6.80 18.35
CA SER A 200 10.85 -7.99 17.89
C SER A 200 10.21 -7.74 16.53
N PRO A 201 11.01 -7.39 15.50
CA PRO A 201 10.47 -6.91 14.25
C PRO A 201 9.77 -8.00 13.43
N VAL A 202 8.70 -7.58 12.73
CA VAL A 202 8.05 -8.32 11.65
C VAL A 202 8.11 -7.45 10.42
N ALA A 203 8.55 -8.03 9.30
CA ALA A 203 8.64 -7.32 8.03
C ALA A 203 7.39 -7.58 7.18
N LEU A 204 6.75 -6.50 6.71
CA LEU A 204 5.65 -6.53 5.76
C LEU A 204 6.17 -5.98 4.43
N VAL A 205 6.25 -6.83 3.40
CA VAL A 205 6.97 -6.51 2.16
C VAL A 205 6.01 -6.49 0.98
N CYS A 206 6.00 -5.36 0.24
CA CYS A 206 5.15 -5.21 -0.93
C CYS A 206 5.85 -4.46 -2.08
N GLY A 207 5.83 -5.03 -3.28
CA GLY A 207 6.46 -4.42 -4.47
C GLY A 207 6.66 -5.42 -5.60
N SER A 208 7.70 -5.22 -6.41
CA SER A 208 8.03 -6.17 -7.48
C SER A 208 8.51 -7.51 -6.91
N ARG A 209 8.28 -8.58 -7.67
CA ARG A 209 8.75 -9.93 -7.28
C ARG A 209 10.24 -9.96 -6.97
N GLU A 210 11.04 -9.27 -7.76
CA GLU A 210 12.49 -9.19 -7.58
C GLU A 210 12.84 -8.48 -6.25
N MET A 211 12.23 -7.32 -5.97
CA MET A 211 12.46 -6.58 -4.72
C MET A 211 12.06 -7.42 -3.50
N ILE A 212 10.92 -8.11 -3.57
CA ILE A 212 10.45 -8.99 -2.48
C ILE A 212 11.45 -10.13 -2.25
N ALA A 213 11.92 -10.80 -3.30
CA ALA A 213 12.88 -11.88 -3.20
C ALA A 213 14.20 -11.41 -2.55
N GLN A 214 14.75 -10.28 -3.02
CA GLN A 214 15.99 -9.70 -2.49
C GLN A 214 15.82 -9.23 -1.04
N THR A 215 14.68 -8.63 -0.71
CA THR A 215 14.36 -8.20 0.67
C THR A 215 14.27 -9.41 1.60
N ARG A 216 13.56 -10.46 1.20
CA ARG A 216 13.43 -11.71 1.96
C ARG A 216 14.80 -12.34 2.21
N GLU A 217 15.61 -12.50 1.18
CA GLU A 217 16.96 -13.06 1.30
C GLU A 217 17.83 -12.26 2.28
N ARG A 218 17.78 -10.92 2.20
CA ARG A 218 18.53 -10.04 3.11
C ARG A 218 18.05 -10.18 4.55
N LEU A 219 16.73 -10.16 4.79
CA LEU A 219 16.15 -10.33 6.13
C LEU A 219 16.53 -11.70 6.73
N GLN A 220 16.48 -12.77 5.95
CA GLN A 220 16.90 -14.10 6.42
C GLN A 220 18.38 -14.15 6.80
N ARG A 221 19.27 -13.49 6.02
CA ARG A 221 20.69 -13.35 6.38
C ARG A 221 20.89 -12.54 7.66
N MET A 222 19.97 -11.65 8.01
CA MET A 222 19.95 -10.86 9.25
C MET A 222 19.28 -11.60 10.42
N GLY A 223 18.89 -12.86 10.23
CA GLY A 223 18.33 -13.71 11.28
C GLY A 223 16.80 -13.69 11.42
N PHE A 224 16.07 -13.09 10.47
CA PHE A 224 14.60 -13.16 10.48
C PHE A 224 14.15 -14.59 10.18
N ALA A 225 13.24 -15.11 11.00
CA ALA A 225 12.52 -16.33 10.70
C ALA A 225 11.59 -16.12 9.50
N PRO A 226 11.39 -17.13 8.63
CA PRO A 226 10.55 -16.99 7.44
C PRO A 226 9.13 -16.49 7.72
N GLU A 227 8.54 -16.88 8.85
CA GLU A 227 7.21 -16.47 9.33
C GLU A 227 7.14 -15.04 9.83
N ALA A 228 8.29 -14.40 10.09
CA ALA A 228 8.39 -12.98 10.41
C ALA A 228 8.55 -12.08 9.16
N ILE A 229 8.45 -12.65 7.96
CA ILE A 229 8.55 -11.94 6.68
C ILE A 229 7.26 -12.18 5.89
N LEU A 230 6.33 -11.24 5.99
CA LEU A 230 5.01 -11.34 5.41
C LEU A 230 4.95 -10.62 4.05
N THR A 231 4.21 -11.20 3.12
CA THR A 231 3.84 -10.57 1.85
C THR A 231 2.32 -10.60 1.70
N ASN A 232 1.76 -9.72 0.91
CA ASN A 232 0.30 -9.57 0.76
C ASN A 232 -0.32 -10.50 -0.30
N TYR A 233 0.43 -11.43 -0.89
CA TYR A 233 -0.02 -12.41 -1.90
C TYR A 233 0.71 -13.74 -1.79
#